data_19a4c3655ba03fd31c67115b33d4c26c
#
_entry.id   19a4c3655ba03fd31c67115b33d4c26c
#
_cell.length_a   1.000
_cell.length_b   1.000
_cell.length_c   1.000
_cell.angle_alpha   90.00
_cell.angle_beta   90.00
_cell.angle_gamma   90.00
#
_symmetry.space_group_name_H-M   'P 1'
#
loop_
_entity.id
_entity.type
_entity.pdbx_description
1 polymer ?
#
loop_
_entity_poly.entity_id
_entity_poly.type
_entity_poly.pdbx_seq_one_letter_code
_entity_poly.pdbx_strand_id
1 'polypeptide(L)'
;MAHRDNVVLDVDERPAPWQWFGLSLQHMFSMFGSTVLVPILVGLNPGIALFSSGVGTLMYLLITKHKIPAYMGSSFSFVVPMMALMKTTGYPGIAQGTIAVGCVYLIVSVIVTLVGSQWIDRILPPIVVGPIVVVIGLSLAGTAAKDATINSATGHYDLRFFAVAMLTMAITVIFN
;
A
#
# COMPACT_ATOMS: atom_id res chain seq x y z
N MET A 1 -17.36 -20.73 13.86
CA MET A 1 -16.07 -21.46 13.75
C MET A 1 -15.72 -21.51 12.29
N ALA A 2 -14.92 -20.56 11.79
CA ALA A 2 -14.52 -20.52 10.38
C ALA A 2 -13.39 -21.54 10.16
N HIS A 3 -13.48 -22.26 9.05
CA HIS A 3 -12.56 -23.24 8.54
C HIS A 3 -11.07 -22.81 8.71
N ARG A 4 -10.38 -23.43 9.66
CA ARG A 4 -8.92 -23.29 9.84
C ARG A 4 -8.10 -24.24 8.96
N ASP A 5 -8.76 -24.98 8.07
CA ASP A 5 -8.14 -26.11 7.37
C ASP A 5 -7.19 -25.74 6.22
N ASN A 6 -7.01 -24.45 5.92
CA ASN A 6 -6.14 -23.97 4.85
C ASN A 6 -5.04 -22.99 5.30
N VAL A 7 -4.80 -22.84 6.59
CA VAL A 7 -3.70 -22.00 7.07
C VAL A 7 -2.43 -22.82 7.08
N VAL A 8 -1.49 -22.47 6.21
CA VAL A 8 -0.21 -23.20 6.06
C VAL A 8 0.72 -22.92 7.26
N LEU A 9 0.60 -21.73 7.89
CA LEU A 9 1.35 -21.30 9.07
C LEU A 9 0.48 -20.38 9.92
N ASP A 10 0.39 -20.63 11.21
CA ASP A 10 -0.27 -19.72 12.16
C ASP A 10 0.70 -18.60 12.57
N VAL A 11 0.16 -17.49 13.13
CA VAL A 11 0.94 -16.28 13.51
C VAL A 11 2.03 -16.60 14.55
N ASP A 12 1.80 -17.59 15.40
CA ASP A 12 2.72 -18.02 16.45
C ASP A 12 3.72 -19.11 15.99
N GLU A 13 3.54 -19.64 14.77
CA GLU A 13 4.41 -20.67 14.22
C GLU A 13 5.61 -20.06 13.49
N ARG A 14 6.76 -20.71 13.65
CA ARG A 14 7.98 -20.32 12.94
C ARG A 14 8.21 -21.26 11.77
N PRO A 15 8.21 -20.76 10.52
CA PRO A 15 8.56 -21.56 9.36
C PRO A 15 10.02 -22.03 9.43
N ALA A 16 10.36 -23.05 8.66
CA ALA A 16 11.76 -23.45 8.50
C ALA A 16 12.61 -22.26 8.01
N PRO A 17 13.89 -22.13 8.43
CA PRO A 17 14.72 -20.95 8.12
C PRO A 17 14.76 -20.59 6.63
N TRP A 18 14.75 -21.59 5.74
CA TRP A 18 14.72 -21.37 4.30
C TRP A 18 13.39 -20.80 3.80
N GLN A 19 12.28 -21.31 4.30
CA GLN A 19 10.94 -20.78 4.00
C GLN A 19 10.79 -19.36 4.53
N TRP A 20 11.30 -19.09 5.73
CA TRP A 20 11.27 -17.76 6.32
C TRP A 20 12.04 -16.75 5.48
N PHE A 21 13.24 -17.11 5.02
CA PHE A 21 14.02 -16.24 4.12
C PHE A 21 13.28 -15.98 2.81
N GLY A 22 12.72 -17.01 2.17
CA GLY A 22 11.96 -16.87 0.92
C GLY A 22 10.73 -15.98 1.08
N LEU A 23 9.92 -16.20 2.13
CA LEU A 23 8.74 -15.40 2.42
C LEU A 23 9.08 -13.94 2.79
N SER A 24 10.16 -13.73 3.53
CA SER A 24 10.63 -12.37 3.87
C SER A 24 11.09 -11.61 2.63
N LEU A 25 11.81 -12.28 1.73
CA LEU A 25 12.26 -11.70 0.46
C LEU A 25 11.07 -11.38 -0.45
N GLN A 26 10.11 -12.28 -0.57
CA GLN A 26 8.87 -12.06 -1.32
C GLN A 26 8.10 -10.86 -0.77
N HIS A 27 7.94 -10.78 0.55
CA HIS A 27 7.24 -9.66 1.21
C HIS A 27 7.96 -8.33 0.96
N MET A 28 9.29 -8.32 1.06
CA MET A 28 10.10 -7.13 0.79
C MET A 28 9.88 -6.63 -0.64
N PHE A 29 9.95 -7.49 -1.65
CA PHE A 29 9.72 -7.09 -3.05
C PHE A 29 8.27 -6.65 -3.30
N SER A 30 7.29 -7.31 -2.70
CA SER A 30 5.88 -6.94 -2.83
C SER A 30 5.60 -5.52 -2.30
N MET A 31 6.21 -5.13 -1.18
CA MET A 31 5.99 -3.84 -0.55
C MET A 31 6.90 -2.73 -1.08
N PHE A 32 8.06 -3.08 -1.63
CA PHE A 32 9.04 -2.13 -2.15
C PHE A 32 8.44 -1.26 -3.26
N GLY A 33 7.71 -1.88 -4.20
CA GLY A 33 7.10 -1.17 -5.33
C GLY A 33 6.21 0.00 -4.87
N SER A 34 5.26 -0.24 -3.98
CA SER A 34 4.35 0.80 -3.48
C SER A 34 5.08 1.84 -2.63
N THR A 35 6.03 1.43 -1.78
CA THR A 35 6.73 2.33 -0.86
C THR A 35 7.65 3.31 -1.59
N VAL A 36 8.20 2.91 -2.74
CA VAL A 36 9.06 3.77 -3.57
C VAL A 36 8.25 4.54 -4.61
N LEU A 37 7.29 3.88 -5.27
CA LEU A 37 6.54 4.49 -6.38
C LEU A 37 5.61 5.60 -5.90
N VAL A 38 4.89 5.42 -4.80
CA VAL A 38 3.93 6.42 -4.29
C VAL A 38 4.61 7.78 -4.02
N PRO A 39 5.71 7.87 -3.25
CA PRO A 39 6.38 9.16 -3.07
C PRO A 39 6.89 9.76 -4.37
N ILE A 40 7.39 8.98 -5.32
CA ILE A 40 7.80 9.48 -6.64
C ILE A 40 6.64 10.11 -7.39
N LEU A 41 5.47 9.44 -7.45
CA LEU A 41 4.27 9.94 -8.12
C LEU A 41 3.76 11.25 -7.51
N VAL A 42 3.89 11.39 -6.20
CA VAL A 42 3.47 12.60 -5.46
C VAL A 42 4.52 13.72 -5.54
N GLY A 43 5.77 13.40 -5.92
CA GLY A 43 6.89 14.34 -5.95
C GLY A 43 7.60 14.49 -4.59
N LEU A 44 7.52 13.45 -3.75
CA LEU A 44 8.20 13.37 -2.45
C LEU A 44 9.51 12.56 -2.56
N ASN A 45 10.38 12.71 -1.56
CA ASN A 45 11.63 11.96 -1.51
C ASN A 45 11.38 10.50 -1.06
N PRO A 46 11.68 9.49 -1.90
CA PRO A 46 11.46 8.09 -1.56
C PRO A 46 12.28 7.61 -0.34
N GLY A 47 13.47 8.18 -0.12
CA GLY A 47 14.32 7.83 1.02
C GLY A 47 13.67 8.21 2.35
N ILE A 48 13.03 9.38 2.41
CA ILE A 48 12.27 9.81 3.62
C ILE A 48 11.06 8.91 3.83
N ALA A 49 10.36 8.54 2.76
CA ALA A 49 9.21 7.65 2.84
C ALA A 49 9.61 6.24 3.34
N LEU A 50 10.71 5.68 2.83
CA LEU A 50 11.26 4.40 3.28
C LEU A 50 11.66 4.44 4.76
N PHE A 51 12.36 5.49 5.18
CA PHE A 51 12.74 5.67 6.57
C PHE A 51 11.51 5.76 7.49
N SER A 52 10.54 6.59 7.12
CA SER A 52 9.30 6.76 7.88
C SER A 52 8.48 5.46 7.98
N SER A 53 8.40 4.70 6.86
CA SER A 53 7.75 3.39 6.83
C SER A 53 8.46 2.38 7.74
N GLY A 54 9.79 2.39 7.75
CA GLY A 54 10.58 1.55 8.65
C GLY A 54 10.33 1.87 10.12
N VAL A 55 10.41 3.15 10.49
CA VAL A 55 10.12 3.60 11.87
C VAL A 55 8.68 3.28 12.25
N GLY A 56 7.70 3.58 11.38
CA GLY A 56 6.29 3.28 11.60
C GLY A 56 6.03 1.79 11.82
N THR A 57 6.67 0.93 11.00
CA THR A 57 6.57 -0.53 11.13
C THR A 57 7.15 -1.01 12.46
N LEU A 58 8.33 -0.51 12.87
CA LEU A 58 8.93 -0.88 14.15
C LEU A 58 8.04 -0.45 15.33
N MET A 59 7.52 0.76 15.31
CA MET A 59 6.59 1.24 16.34
C MET A 59 5.32 0.37 16.39
N TYR A 60 4.76 0.04 15.24
CA TYR A 60 3.58 -0.83 15.14
C TYR A 60 3.86 -2.21 15.74
N LEU A 61 4.98 -2.85 15.39
CA LEU A 61 5.37 -4.14 15.93
C LEU A 61 5.57 -4.11 17.46
N LEU A 62 6.15 -3.04 17.98
CA LEU A 62 6.31 -2.86 19.43
C LEU A 62 4.95 -2.71 20.15
N ILE A 63 4.05 -1.88 19.60
CA ILE A 63 2.73 -1.65 20.19
C ILE A 63 1.87 -2.92 20.14
N THR A 64 1.90 -3.65 19.03
CA THR A 64 1.14 -4.90 18.85
C THR A 64 1.80 -6.12 19.51
N LYS A 65 2.97 -5.93 20.16
CA LYS A 65 3.75 -7.02 20.79
C LYS A 65 4.02 -8.17 19.82
N HIS A 66 4.28 -7.87 18.56
CA HIS A 66 4.52 -8.82 17.48
C HIS A 66 3.35 -9.78 17.15
N LYS A 67 2.14 -9.52 17.69
CA LYS A 67 0.98 -10.37 17.43
C LYS A 67 0.41 -10.23 16.02
N ILE A 68 0.67 -9.12 15.35
CA ILE A 68 0.17 -8.83 14.02
C ILE A 68 1.36 -8.44 13.14
N PRO A 69 1.90 -9.35 12.33
CA PRO A 69 3.00 -9.05 11.43
C PRO A 69 2.48 -8.27 10.22
N ALA A 70 2.52 -6.93 10.30
CA ALA A 70 2.12 -6.07 9.20
C ALA A 70 3.19 -5.00 8.94
N TYR A 71 3.42 -4.70 7.66
CA TYR A 71 4.28 -3.62 7.22
C TYR A 71 3.47 -2.34 7.00
N MET A 72 3.93 -1.23 7.58
CA MET A 72 3.33 0.09 7.41
C MET A 72 3.95 0.80 6.21
N GLY A 73 3.42 0.57 5.03
CA GLY A 73 3.90 1.15 3.78
C GLY A 73 2.96 2.22 3.21
N SER A 74 3.37 2.79 2.08
CA SER A 74 2.57 3.76 1.34
C SER A 74 1.34 3.10 0.71
N SER A 75 0.21 3.82 0.67
CA SER A 75 -1.03 3.35 0.06
C SER A 75 -1.36 4.12 -1.21
N PHE A 76 -1.69 3.40 -2.27
CA PHE A 76 -2.16 3.98 -3.53
C PHE A 76 -3.46 4.78 -3.39
N SER A 77 -4.28 4.49 -2.38
CA SER A 77 -5.51 5.23 -2.10
C SER A 77 -5.27 6.72 -1.81
N PHE A 78 -4.09 7.06 -1.30
CA PHE A 78 -3.74 8.45 -0.97
C PHE A 78 -3.03 9.19 -2.11
N VAL A 79 -2.63 8.52 -3.19
CA VAL A 79 -1.85 9.15 -4.28
C VAL A 79 -2.62 10.33 -4.88
N VAL A 80 -3.87 10.10 -5.29
CA VAL A 80 -4.69 11.14 -5.95
C VAL A 80 -4.95 12.35 -5.03
N PRO A 81 -5.41 12.17 -3.78
CA PRO A 81 -5.53 13.27 -2.83
C PRO A 81 -4.21 14.00 -2.57
N MET A 82 -3.11 13.28 -2.39
CA MET A 82 -1.80 13.89 -2.17
C MET A 82 -1.31 14.68 -3.37
N MET A 83 -1.50 14.18 -4.60
CA MET A 83 -1.17 14.91 -5.83
C MET A 83 -1.99 16.21 -5.94
N ALA A 84 -3.26 16.18 -5.57
CA ALA A 84 -4.11 17.39 -5.56
C ALA A 84 -3.61 18.39 -4.52
N LEU A 85 -3.28 17.98 -3.30
CA LEU A 85 -2.72 18.83 -2.25
C LEU A 85 -1.34 19.37 -2.64
N MET A 86 -0.50 18.58 -3.28
CA MET A 86 0.82 19.02 -3.76
C MET A 86 0.69 20.20 -4.73
N LYS A 87 -0.33 20.18 -5.60
CA LYS A 87 -0.58 21.27 -6.58
C LYS A 87 -1.15 22.54 -5.96
N THR A 88 -1.91 22.43 -4.88
CA THR A 88 -2.62 23.57 -4.27
C THR A 88 -1.88 24.18 -3.09
N THR A 89 -1.43 23.37 -2.15
CA THR A 89 -0.83 23.79 -0.87
C THR A 89 0.61 23.29 -0.69
N GLY A 90 1.11 22.45 -1.60
CA GLY A 90 2.43 21.86 -1.53
C GLY A 90 2.61 20.88 -0.37
N TYR A 91 3.87 20.65 0.01
CA TYR A 91 4.23 19.72 1.08
C TYR A 91 3.54 19.99 2.43
N PRO A 92 3.38 21.25 2.90
CA PRO A 92 2.67 21.53 4.15
C PRO A 92 1.23 21.00 4.16
N GLY A 93 0.52 21.09 3.03
CA GLY A 93 -0.84 20.57 2.91
C GLY A 93 -0.89 19.05 3.02
N ILE A 94 0.07 18.34 2.40
CA ILE A 94 0.18 16.89 2.53
C ILE A 94 0.44 16.49 3.98
N ALA A 95 1.38 17.17 4.66
CA ALA A 95 1.71 16.88 6.06
C ALA A 95 0.49 17.08 6.98
N GLN A 96 -0.22 18.19 6.84
CA GLN A 96 -1.45 18.47 7.60
C GLN A 96 -2.55 17.44 7.30
N GLY A 97 -2.76 17.11 6.04
CA GLY A 97 -3.73 16.09 5.63
C GLY A 97 -3.41 14.71 6.21
N THR A 98 -2.15 14.31 6.21
CA THR A 98 -1.71 13.05 6.78
C THR A 98 -1.91 13.00 8.30
N ILE A 99 -1.62 14.09 9.01
CA ILE A 99 -1.88 14.20 10.45
C ILE A 99 -3.38 14.11 10.72
N ALA A 100 -4.21 14.82 9.95
CA ALA A 100 -5.66 14.76 10.09
C ALA A 100 -6.22 13.34 9.91
N VAL A 101 -5.74 12.62 8.88
CA VAL A 101 -6.09 11.20 8.67
C VAL A 101 -5.66 10.35 9.86
N GLY A 102 -4.45 10.55 10.39
CA GLY A 102 -3.98 9.87 11.60
C GLY A 102 -4.91 10.10 12.80
N CYS A 103 -5.37 11.33 13.02
CA CYS A 103 -6.34 11.64 14.07
C CYS A 103 -7.69 10.93 13.84
N VAL A 104 -8.17 10.86 12.60
CA VAL A 104 -9.40 10.12 12.27
C VAL A 104 -9.24 8.64 12.59
N TYR A 105 -8.10 8.02 12.24
CA TYR A 105 -7.84 6.62 12.61
C TYR A 105 -7.80 6.39 14.12
N LEU A 106 -7.25 7.33 14.89
CA LEU A 106 -7.27 7.24 16.36
C LEU A 106 -8.70 7.28 16.90
N ILE A 107 -9.55 8.19 16.40
CA ILE A 107 -10.95 8.29 16.77
C ILE A 107 -11.70 6.99 16.44
N VAL A 108 -11.52 6.47 15.22
CA VAL A 108 -12.11 5.20 14.79
C VAL A 108 -11.64 4.04 15.66
N SER A 109 -10.36 4.00 16.01
CA SER A 109 -9.80 2.98 16.91
C SER A 109 -10.45 3.00 18.28
N VAL A 110 -10.67 4.19 18.87
CA VAL A 110 -11.38 4.35 20.14
C VAL A 110 -12.83 3.86 20.01
N ILE A 111 -13.53 4.23 18.94
CA ILE A 111 -14.91 3.79 18.71
C ILE A 111 -14.98 2.26 18.58
N VAL A 112 -14.06 1.65 17.83
CA VAL A 112 -14.00 0.18 17.69
C VAL A 112 -13.73 -0.50 19.02
N THR A 113 -12.90 0.09 19.87
CA THR A 113 -12.61 -0.45 21.22
C THR A 113 -13.83 -0.41 22.12
N LEU A 114 -14.67 0.65 22.02
CA LEU A 114 -15.83 0.84 22.87
C LEU A 114 -17.10 0.12 22.37
N VAL A 115 -17.33 0.11 21.05
CA VAL A 115 -18.57 -0.37 20.41
C VAL A 115 -18.38 -1.73 19.73
N GLY A 116 -17.14 -2.14 19.47
CA GLY A 116 -16.81 -3.34 18.69
C GLY A 116 -16.68 -3.04 17.20
N SER A 117 -16.31 -4.06 16.41
CA SER A 117 -16.04 -3.93 14.96
C SER A 117 -17.26 -4.17 14.05
N GLN A 118 -18.36 -4.70 14.58
CA GLN A 118 -19.52 -5.12 13.77
C GLN A 118 -20.18 -4.00 12.93
N TRP A 119 -20.08 -2.76 13.38
CA TRP A 119 -20.58 -1.61 12.64
C TRP A 119 -19.77 -1.32 11.37
N ILE A 120 -18.46 -1.65 11.37
CA ILE A 120 -17.58 -1.52 10.20
C ILE A 120 -18.07 -2.44 9.08
N ASP A 121 -18.35 -3.70 9.41
CA ASP A 121 -18.83 -4.69 8.44
C ASP A 121 -20.21 -4.29 7.84
N ARG A 122 -21.01 -3.52 8.61
CA ARG A 122 -22.29 -2.98 8.14
C ARG A 122 -22.12 -1.77 7.22
N ILE A 123 -21.15 -0.90 7.48
CA ILE A 123 -20.89 0.30 6.66
C ILE A 123 -20.05 -0.03 5.42
N LEU A 124 -19.13 -0.98 5.53
CA LEU A 124 -18.23 -1.42 4.47
C LEU A 124 -18.46 -2.90 4.10
N PRO A 125 -19.68 -3.26 3.67
CA PRO A 125 -19.89 -4.60 3.16
C PRO A 125 -19.07 -4.84 1.89
N PRO A 126 -18.75 -6.10 1.52
CA PRO A 126 -17.94 -6.44 0.35
C PRO A 126 -18.43 -5.80 -0.96
N ILE A 127 -19.75 -5.61 -1.09
CA ILE A 127 -20.35 -4.96 -2.25
C ILE A 127 -19.96 -3.47 -2.39
N VAL A 128 -19.57 -2.81 -1.30
CA VAL A 128 -19.08 -1.42 -1.31
C VAL A 128 -17.57 -1.39 -1.49
N VAL A 129 -16.85 -2.29 -0.84
CA VAL A 129 -15.38 -2.33 -0.88
C VAL A 129 -14.88 -2.66 -2.30
N GLY A 130 -15.52 -3.60 -3.00
CA GLY A 130 -15.15 -3.99 -4.36
C GLY A 130 -15.10 -2.80 -5.33
N PRO A 131 -16.19 -2.05 -5.52
CA PRO A 131 -16.20 -0.85 -6.36
C PRO A 131 -15.19 0.21 -5.95
N ILE A 132 -14.94 0.43 -4.64
CA ILE A 132 -13.93 1.37 -4.17
C ILE A 132 -12.53 0.98 -4.66
N VAL A 133 -12.17 -0.30 -4.56
CA VAL A 133 -10.87 -0.81 -5.05
C VAL A 133 -10.75 -0.62 -6.57
N VAL A 134 -11.82 -0.89 -7.32
CA VAL A 134 -11.86 -0.67 -8.77
C VAL A 134 -11.66 0.82 -9.10
N VAL A 135 -12.33 1.72 -8.41
CA VAL A 135 -12.19 3.17 -8.62
C VAL A 135 -10.76 3.64 -8.33
N ILE A 136 -10.12 3.14 -7.26
CA ILE A 136 -8.71 3.44 -6.95
C ILE A 136 -7.82 2.98 -8.11
N GLY A 137 -7.99 1.77 -8.60
CA GLY A 137 -7.21 1.24 -9.73
C GLY A 137 -7.41 2.06 -11.01
N LEU A 138 -8.66 2.37 -11.35
CA LEU A 138 -8.99 3.17 -12.54
C LEU A 138 -8.48 4.62 -12.45
N SER A 139 -8.47 5.21 -11.27
CA SER A 139 -7.95 6.57 -11.07
C SER A 139 -6.45 6.69 -11.37
N LEU A 140 -5.71 5.60 -11.25
CA LEU A 140 -4.27 5.51 -11.53
C LEU A 140 -3.95 4.97 -12.92
N ALA A 141 -4.95 4.48 -13.67
CA ALA A 141 -4.75 3.86 -14.97
C ALA A 141 -4.07 4.80 -15.98
N GLY A 142 -4.45 6.07 -15.99
CA GLY A 142 -3.82 7.09 -16.86
C GLY A 142 -2.34 7.32 -16.54
N THR A 143 -1.97 7.34 -15.26
CA THR A 143 -0.57 7.45 -14.82
C THR A 143 0.21 6.20 -15.20
N ALA A 144 -0.34 5.02 -14.94
CA ALA A 144 0.28 3.76 -15.31
C ALA A 144 0.50 3.64 -16.83
N ALA A 145 -0.48 4.03 -17.65
CA ALA A 145 -0.35 4.03 -19.10
C ALA A 145 0.74 5.00 -19.57
N LYS A 146 0.85 6.17 -18.97
CA LYS A 146 1.91 7.14 -19.27
C LYS A 146 3.29 6.58 -18.91
N ASP A 147 3.45 6.05 -17.71
CA ASP A 147 4.72 5.49 -17.24
C ASP A 147 5.14 4.24 -18.03
N ALA A 148 4.17 3.47 -18.52
CA ALA A 148 4.42 2.32 -19.40
C ALA A 148 4.85 2.69 -20.82
N THR A 149 4.56 3.91 -21.29
CA THR A 149 4.77 4.30 -22.69
C THR A 149 5.80 5.40 -22.88
N ILE A 150 5.98 6.27 -21.90
CA ILE A 150 6.82 7.47 -21.99
C ILE A 150 8.07 7.32 -21.14
N ASN A 151 9.21 7.48 -21.76
CA ASN A 151 10.48 7.57 -21.07
C ASN A 151 10.56 8.89 -20.30
N SER A 152 10.62 8.83 -18.98
CA SER A 152 10.63 10.00 -18.09
C SER A 152 11.85 10.92 -18.31
N ALA A 153 12.96 10.39 -18.85
CA ALA A 153 14.16 11.16 -19.11
C ALA A 153 14.10 11.95 -20.42
N THR A 154 13.41 11.43 -21.44
CA THR A 154 13.33 12.04 -22.78
C THR A 154 11.97 12.67 -23.09
N GLY A 155 10.93 12.31 -22.34
CA GLY A 155 9.54 12.75 -22.58
C GLY A 155 8.91 12.16 -23.83
N HIS A 156 9.58 11.25 -24.53
CA HIS A 156 9.13 10.62 -25.76
C HIS A 156 8.65 9.18 -25.53
N TYR A 157 7.80 8.70 -26.45
CA TYR A 157 7.39 7.30 -26.47
C TYR A 157 8.61 6.39 -26.67
N ASP A 158 8.72 5.36 -25.84
CA ASP A 158 9.79 4.37 -25.91
C ASP A 158 9.22 2.95 -25.86
N LEU A 159 9.36 2.23 -26.97
CA LEU A 159 8.86 0.87 -27.12
C LEU A 159 9.44 -0.10 -26.09
N ARG A 160 10.62 0.17 -25.56
CA ARG A 160 11.26 -0.66 -24.52
C ARG A 160 10.49 -0.60 -23.21
N PHE A 161 10.03 0.60 -22.81
CA PHE A 161 9.19 0.78 -21.63
C PHE A 161 7.88 0.03 -21.78
N PHE A 162 7.25 0.15 -22.95
CA PHE A 162 6.02 -0.56 -23.25
C PHE A 162 6.20 -2.08 -23.23
N ALA A 163 7.28 -2.60 -23.83
CA ALA A 163 7.58 -4.04 -23.81
C ALA A 163 7.80 -4.57 -22.39
N VAL A 164 8.54 -3.84 -21.54
CA VAL A 164 8.76 -4.21 -20.14
C VAL A 164 7.44 -4.18 -19.36
N ALA A 165 6.59 -3.18 -19.57
CA ALA A 165 5.29 -3.09 -18.90
C ALA A 165 4.38 -4.26 -19.30
N MET A 166 4.32 -4.60 -20.59
CA MET A 166 3.54 -5.75 -21.08
C MET A 166 4.06 -7.08 -20.54
N LEU A 167 5.37 -7.24 -20.52
CA LEU A 167 6.00 -8.45 -19.95
C LEU A 167 5.69 -8.59 -18.46
N THR A 168 5.82 -7.51 -17.69
CA THR A 168 5.51 -7.49 -16.26
C THR A 168 4.04 -7.85 -16.01
N MET A 169 3.13 -7.26 -16.79
CA MET A 169 1.70 -7.56 -16.70
C MET A 169 1.42 -9.03 -17.03
N ALA A 170 2.02 -9.58 -18.09
CA ALA A 170 1.85 -10.96 -18.47
C ALA A 170 2.37 -11.92 -17.37
N ILE A 171 3.55 -11.64 -16.82
CA ILE A 171 4.10 -12.42 -15.70
C ILE A 171 3.16 -12.36 -14.49
N THR A 172 2.67 -11.19 -14.13
CA THR A 172 1.76 -11.03 -13.00
C THR A 172 0.48 -11.85 -13.18
N VAL A 173 -0.10 -11.83 -14.38
CA VAL A 173 -1.34 -12.59 -14.69
C VAL A 173 -1.10 -14.10 -14.69
N ILE A 174 0.07 -14.56 -15.15
CA ILE A 174 0.40 -16.00 -15.22
C ILE A 174 0.68 -16.58 -13.83
N PHE A 175 1.30 -15.80 -12.94
CA PHE A 175 1.70 -16.25 -11.60
C PHE A 175 0.74 -15.85 -10.47
N ASN A 176 -0.39 -15.24 -10.78
CA ASN A 176 -1.45 -14.92 -9.82
C ASN A 176 -2.47 -16.07 -9.76
#